data_2df38464a6200d6cc1dd59def19f3aaf
#
_entry.id   2df38464a6200d6cc1dd59def19f3aaf
#
_cell.length_a   1.000
_cell.length_b   1.000
_cell.length_c   1.000
_cell.angle_alpha   90.00
_cell.angle_beta   90.00
_cell.angle_gamma   90.00
#
_symmetry.space_group_name_H-M   'P 1'
#
loop_
_entity.id
_entity.type
_entity.pdbx_description
1 polymer ?
#
loop_
_entity_poly.entity_id
_entity_poly.type
_entity_poly.pdbx_seq_one_letter_code
_entity_poly.pdbx_strand_id
1 'polypeptide(L)' 'MFKNLDAEQARHGFTNLDMAQKLGISRVSYESKKKSGKFTTFEAKNLCRLFNCKFDYLFATEEDRR' A
#
# COMPACT_ATOMS: atom_id res chain seq x y z
N MET A 1 -9.35 0.02 2.12
CA MET A 1 -9.28 1.49 1.95
C MET A 1 -8.59 1.87 0.64
N PHE A 2 -7.45 1.31 0.33
CA PHE A 2 -6.69 1.69 -0.87
C PHE A 2 -6.86 0.65 -1.96
N LYS A 3 -7.89 0.80 -2.78
CA LYS A 3 -8.21 -0.17 -3.84
C LYS A 3 -7.10 -0.26 -4.90
N ASN A 4 -6.47 0.86 -5.22
CA ASN A 4 -5.38 0.86 -6.20
C ASN A 4 -4.14 0.17 -5.66
N LEU A 5 -3.86 0.32 -4.36
CA LEU A 5 -2.76 -0.41 -3.73
C LEU A 5 -3.02 -1.92 -3.80
N ASP A 6 -4.24 -2.35 -3.47
CA ASP A 6 -4.62 -3.76 -3.55
C ASP A 6 -4.49 -4.28 -4.99
N ALA A 7 -4.91 -3.48 -5.97
CA ALA A 7 -4.83 -3.86 -7.38
C ALA A 7 -3.38 -4.03 -7.84
N GLU A 8 -2.49 -3.11 -7.46
CA GLU A 8 -1.08 -3.20 -7.83
C GLU A 8 -0.41 -4.38 -7.14
N GLN A 9 -0.74 -4.61 -5.87
CA GLN A 9 -0.24 -5.77 -5.14
C GLN A 9 -0.64 -7.08 -5.84
N ALA A 10 -1.90 -7.19 -6.23
CA ALA A 10 -2.41 -8.37 -6.92
C ALA A 10 -1.77 -8.54 -8.30
N ARG A 11 -1.61 -7.43 -9.03
CA ARG A 11 -1.00 -7.46 -10.37
C ARG A 11 0.43 -7.97 -10.33
N HIS A 12 1.17 -7.64 -9.27
CA HIS A 12 2.55 -8.09 -9.10
C HIS A 12 2.66 -9.45 -8.41
N GLY A 13 1.53 -10.03 -8.00
CA GLY A 13 1.51 -11.33 -7.34
C GLY A 13 2.07 -11.33 -5.93
N PHE A 14 2.06 -10.19 -5.25
CA PHE A 14 2.59 -10.08 -3.88
C PHE A 14 1.51 -10.37 -2.86
N THR A 15 1.85 -11.22 -1.87
CA THR A 15 0.99 -11.46 -0.71
C THR A 15 1.18 -10.34 0.31
N ASN A 16 0.30 -10.29 1.31
CA ASN A 16 0.48 -9.34 2.42
C ASN A 16 1.80 -9.57 3.16
N LEU A 17 2.21 -10.84 3.29
CA LEU A 17 3.50 -11.15 3.90
C LEU A 17 4.65 -10.61 3.07
N ASP A 18 4.59 -10.76 1.74
CA ASP A 18 5.60 -10.22 0.84
C ASP A 18 5.73 -8.70 1.03
N MET A 19 4.60 -8.02 1.08
CA MET A 19 4.57 -6.56 1.25
C MET A 19 5.16 -6.14 2.58
N ALA A 20 4.79 -6.87 3.65
CA ALA A 20 5.32 -6.59 4.98
C ALA A 20 6.84 -6.74 5.02
N GLN A 21 7.36 -7.80 4.41
CA GLN A 21 8.80 -8.02 4.34
C GLN A 21 9.52 -6.89 3.60
N LYS A 22 8.93 -6.40 2.52
CA LYS A 22 9.50 -5.28 1.74
C LYS A 22 9.54 -3.98 2.54
N LEU A 23 8.60 -3.82 3.47
CA LEU A 23 8.53 -2.63 4.32
C LEU A 23 9.25 -2.82 5.66
N GLY A 24 9.74 -4.03 5.96
CA GLY A 24 10.40 -4.32 7.22
C GLY A 24 9.46 -4.33 8.42
N ILE A 25 8.20 -4.68 8.23
CA ILE A 25 7.19 -4.74 9.29
C ILE A 25 6.53 -6.12 9.29
N SER A 26 5.72 -6.39 10.32
CA SER A 26 5.00 -7.66 10.38
C SER A 26 3.80 -7.65 9.42
N ARG A 27 3.35 -8.85 9.03
CA ARG A 27 2.16 -9.00 8.19
C ARG A 27 0.93 -8.36 8.85
N VAL A 28 0.77 -8.55 10.15
CA VAL A 28 -0.35 -7.98 10.91
C VAL A 28 -0.30 -6.46 10.87
N SER A 29 0.89 -5.86 11.03
CA SER A 29 1.06 -4.41 10.92
C SER A 29 0.70 -3.90 9.53
N TYR A 30 1.13 -4.60 8.49
CA TYR A 30 0.81 -4.21 7.12
C TYR A 30 -0.70 -4.23 6.88
N GLU A 31 -1.37 -5.31 7.28
CA GLU A 31 -2.81 -5.45 7.12
C GLU A 31 -3.58 -4.37 7.88
N SER A 32 -3.14 -4.08 9.11
CA SER A 32 -3.73 -3.03 9.93
C SER A 32 -3.57 -1.65 9.28
N LYS A 33 -2.39 -1.37 8.75
CA LYS A 33 -2.10 -0.09 8.08
C LYS A 33 -2.93 0.09 6.80
N LYS A 34 -3.09 -0.97 6.02
CA LYS A 34 -3.96 -0.93 4.82
C LYS A 34 -5.40 -0.60 5.20
N LYS A 35 -5.86 -1.17 6.30
CA LYS A 35 -7.24 -0.99 6.75
C LYS A 35 -7.49 0.39 7.34
N SER A 36 -6.53 0.91 8.11
CA SER A 36 -6.68 2.19 8.81
C SER A 36 -6.15 3.38 8.01
N GLY A 37 -5.32 3.13 7.01
CA GLY A 37 -4.70 4.19 6.24
C GLY A 37 -3.48 4.82 6.90
N LYS A 38 -2.98 4.23 7.99
CA LYS A 38 -1.91 4.85 8.79
C LYS A 38 -0.52 4.38 8.38
N PHE A 39 -0.18 4.54 7.12
CA PHE A 39 1.19 4.32 6.66
C PHE A 39 2.05 5.53 7.03
N THR A 40 3.32 5.25 7.37
CA THR A 40 4.28 6.34 7.55
C THR A 40 4.69 6.90 6.19
N THR A 41 5.27 8.10 6.20
CA THR A 41 5.77 8.73 4.98
C THR A 41 6.81 7.83 4.28
N PHE A 42 7.70 7.20 5.06
CA PHE A 42 8.71 6.30 4.49
C PHE A 42 8.08 5.08 3.85
N GLU A 43 7.09 4.49 4.49
CA GLU A 43 6.37 3.34 3.95
C GLU A 43 5.65 3.70 2.66
N ALA A 44 4.98 4.86 2.64
CA ALA A 44 4.27 5.33 1.45
C ALA A 44 5.24 5.55 0.29
N LYS A 45 6.38 6.18 0.55
CA LYS A 45 7.41 6.39 -0.48
C LYS A 45 7.94 5.06 -1.02
N ASN A 46 8.18 4.10 -0.14
CA ASN A 46 8.68 2.79 -0.55
C ASN A 46 7.66 2.05 -1.42
N LEU A 47 6.38 2.13 -1.07
CA LEU A 47 5.32 1.51 -1.87
C LEU A 47 5.21 2.16 -3.25
N CYS A 48 5.30 3.47 -3.32
CA CYS A 48 5.26 4.19 -4.60
C CYS A 48 6.44 3.79 -5.49
N ARG A 49 7.63 3.63 -4.92
CA ARG A 49 8.81 3.17 -5.66
C ARG A 49 8.66 1.73 -6.11
N LEU A 50 8.16 0.87 -5.22
CA LEU A 50 8.00 -0.56 -5.51
C LEU A 50 7.13 -0.78 -6.73
N PHE A 51 6.03 -0.05 -6.84
CA PHE A 51 5.08 -0.18 -7.94
C PHE A 51 5.29 0.84 -9.05
N ASN A 52 6.25 1.74 -8.90
CA ASN A 52 6.50 2.83 -9.84
C ASN A 52 5.21 3.62 -10.13
N CYS A 53 4.49 3.96 -9.07
CA CYS A 53 3.21 4.67 -9.15
C CYS A 53 3.30 5.99 -8.39
N LYS A 54 2.49 6.95 -8.83
CA LYS A 54 2.35 8.21 -8.11
C LYS A 54 1.56 8.00 -6.84
N PHE A 55 1.88 8.77 -5.81
CA PHE A 55 1.20 8.72 -4.52
C PHE A 55 -0.31 8.90 -4.67
N ASP A 56 -0.73 9.90 -5.44
CA ASP A 56 -2.16 10.21 -5.60
C ASP A 56 -2.94 9.05 -6.19
N TYR A 57 -2.32 8.29 -7.09
CA TYR A 57 -2.96 7.09 -7.65
C TYR A 57 -2.99 5.96 -6.63
N LEU A 58 -1.82 5.64 -6.05
CA LEU A 58 -1.66 4.45 -5.22
C LEU A 58 -2.50 4.52 -3.94
N PHE A 59 -2.58 5.70 -3.36
CA PHE A 59 -3.30 5.93 -2.10
C PHE A 59 -4.64 6.65 -2.28
N ALA A 60 -5.20 6.62 -3.49
CA ALA A 60 -6.52 7.18 -3.74
C ALA A 60 -7.57 6.43 -2.93
N THR A 61 -8.50 7.17 -2.38
CA THR A 61 -9.64 6.62 -1.64
C THR A 61 -10.94 7.05 -2.34
N GLU A 62 -12.06 6.50 -1.91
CA GLU A 62 -13.35 6.88 -2.49
C GLU A 62 -13.67 8.35 -2.26
N GLU A 63 -13.14 8.94 -1.18
CA GLU A 63 -13.35 10.35 -0.87
C GLU A 63 -12.69 11.26 -1.91
N ASP A 64 -11.62 10.82 -2.53
CA ASP A 64 -10.87 11.60 -3.53
C ASP A 64 -11.60 11.72 -4.87
N ARG A 65 -12.70 11.00 -5.04
CA ARG A 65 -13.48 11.01 -6.28
C ARG A 65 -14.55 12.10 -6.33
N ARG A 66 -14.71 12.85 -5.28
CA ARG A 66 -15.72 13.89 -5.19
C ARG A 66 -15.29 15.20 -5.81
#